data_62ca1d01eb3c00965a565bb19e8de902
#
_entry.id   62ca1d01eb3c00965a565bb19e8de902
#
_cell.length_a   1.000
_cell.length_b   1.000
_cell.length_c   1.000
_cell.angle_alpha   90.00
_cell.angle_beta   90.00
_cell.angle_gamma   90.00
#
_symmetry.space_group_name_H-M   'P 1'
#
loop_
_entity.id
_entity.type
_entity.pdbx_description
1 polymer ?
#
loop_
_entity_poly.entity_id
_entity_poly.type
_entity_poly.pdbx_seq_one_letter_code
_entity_poly.pdbx_strand_id
1 'polypeptide(L)'
;MARNRVIPFGYCMKNGEITTEPKEVYAVAEIFREYLNGSSLLQIAKLMESENIRYTEDSDRWNKNMVKRIIENEKYLGTDKYPQIIDEDIFKRANEKRVQKATTLNLVCDDLQGIRKVTYCLECGEKLFRKTNGKGREYWNCGNPDCFKYEYRLTDQMIIGAVLT
;
A
#
# COMPACT_ATOMS: atom_id res chain seq x y z
N MET A 1 10.54 -10.06 15.87
CA MET A 1 9.22 -10.10 15.22
C MET A 1 8.35 -9.04 15.87
N ALA A 2 7.81 -8.08 15.12
CA ALA A 2 6.92 -7.07 15.69
C ALA A 2 5.65 -7.76 16.19
N ARG A 3 5.37 -7.68 17.49
CA ARG A 3 4.11 -8.20 18.05
C ARG A 3 2.95 -7.37 17.50
N ASN A 4 1.92 -8.04 16.96
CA ASN A 4 0.69 -7.36 16.58
C ASN A 4 0.03 -6.80 17.86
N ARG A 5 -0.34 -5.52 17.83
CA ARG A 5 -1.12 -4.91 18.93
C ARG A 5 -2.48 -5.58 19.04
N VAL A 6 -2.87 -5.92 20.24
CA VAL A 6 -4.22 -6.45 20.53
C VAL A 6 -5.24 -5.31 20.50
N ILE A 7 -4.88 -4.15 21.07
CA ILE A 7 -5.69 -2.92 21.06
C ILE A 7 -5.17 -2.04 19.90
N PRO A 8 -6.06 -1.51 19.04
CA PRO A 8 -5.66 -0.63 17.94
C PRO A 8 -4.86 0.57 18.44
N PHE A 9 -3.97 1.07 17.59
CA PHE A 9 -3.22 2.30 17.84
C PHE A 9 -4.20 3.46 18.05
N GLY A 10 -3.93 4.36 18.97
CA GLY A 10 -4.87 5.41 19.41
C GLY A 10 -5.66 5.07 20.66
N TYR A 11 -5.63 3.80 21.07
CA TYR A 11 -6.38 3.32 22.24
C TYR A 11 -5.50 2.58 23.23
N CYS A 12 -5.86 2.70 24.51
CA CYS A 12 -5.28 1.94 25.62
C CYS A 12 -6.38 1.37 26.50
N MET A 13 -6.02 0.43 27.36
CA MET A 13 -6.92 -0.10 28.38
C MET A 13 -6.61 0.57 29.72
N LYS A 14 -7.64 1.16 30.36
CA LYS A 14 -7.57 1.73 31.71
C LYS A 14 -8.75 1.20 32.52
N ASN A 15 -8.46 0.63 33.67
CA ASN A 15 -9.49 0.09 34.58
C ASN A 15 -10.49 -0.91 33.94
N GLY A 16 -10.03 -1.70 32.96
CA GLY A 16 -10.87 -2.66 32.25
C GLY A 16 -11.68 -2.08 31.08
N GLU A 17 -11.58 -0.79 30.83
CA GLU A 17 -12.27 -0.10 29.71
C GLU A 17 -11.28 0.40 28.67
N ILE A 18 -11.72 0.42 27.42
CA ILE A 18 -10.93 0.98 26.32
C ILE A 18 -11.12 2.49 26.28
N THR A 19 -10.03 3.21 26.41
CA THR A 19 -9.97 4.67 26.34
C THR A 19 -8.99 5.13 25.28
N THR A 20 -9.01 6.40 24.95
CA THR A 20 -8.04 6.99 24.02
C THR A 20 -6.70 7.26 24.70
N GLU A 21 -5.61 7.11 23.93
CA GLU A 21 -4.26 7.55 24.33
C GLU A 21 -3.92 8.86 23.62
N PRO A 22 -3.83 10.00 24.33
CA PRO A 22 -3.76 11.32 23.67
C PRO A 22 -2.64 11.49 22.65
N LYS A 23 -1.45 10.95 22.92
CA LYS A 23 -0.33 11.02 21.96
C LYS A 23 -0.60 10.23 20.69
N GLU A 24 -1.18 9.05 20.82
CA GLU A 24 -1.53 8.21 19.69
C GLU A 24 -2.74 8.76 18.92
N VAL A 25 -3.70 9.39 19.58
CA VAL A 25 -4.83 10.10 18.95
C VAL A 25 -4.33 11.21 18.04
N TYR A 26 -3.40 12.02 18.52
CA TYR A 26 -2.76 13.05 17.70
C TYR A 26 -2.12 12.44 16.45
N ALA A 27 -1.37 11.37 16.62
CA ALA A 27 -0.72 10.69 15.49
C ALA A 27 -1.73 10.07 14.50
N VAL A 28 -2.85 9.51 14.97
CA VAL A 28 -3.93 9.02 14.10
C VAL A 28 -4.51 10.16 13.27
N ALA A 29 -4.84 11.29 13.89
CA ALA A 29 -5.35 12.48 13.18
C ALA A 29 -4.35 12.99 12.14
N GLU A 30 -3.07 13.04 12.49
CA GLU A 30 -1.99 13.46 11.60
C GLU A 30 -1.84 12.53 10.39
N ILE A 31 -1.93 11.21 10.58
CA ILE A 31 -1.90 10.21 9.51
C ILE A 31 -3.03 10.45 8.51
N PHE A 32 -4.26 10.69 8.98
CA PHE A 32 -5.40 10.97 8.10
C PHE A 32 -5.22 12.29 7.37
N ARG A 33 -4.76 13.34 8.05
CA ARG A 33 -4.49 14.66 7.47
C ARG A 33 -3.46 14.56 6.34
N GLU A 34 -2.32 13.95 6.60
CA GLU A 34 -1.24 13.80 5.63
C GLU A 34 -1.65 12.93 4.44
N TYR A 35 -2.42 11.88 4.69
CA TYR A 35 -2.93 11.05 3.61
C TYR A 35 -3.89 11.81 2.69
N LEU A 36 -4.77 12.63 3.24
CA LEU A 36 -5.66 13.48 2.48
C LEU A 36 -4.92 14.59 1.73
N ASN A 37 -3.83 15.11 2.28
CA ASN A 37 -2.95 16.08 1.62
C ASN A 37 -2.15 15.49 0.45
N GLY A 38 -2.10 14.17 0.30
CA GLY A 38 -1.48 13.51 -0.85
C GLY A 38 -0.23 12.70 -0.53
N SER A 39 0.27 12.75 0.70
CA SER A 39 1.41 11.96 1.14
C SER A 39 1.20 10.47 0.88
N SER A 40 2.24 9.77 0.46
CA SER A 40 2.20 8.31 0.31
C SER A 40 2.28 7.63 1.67
N LEU A 41 1.77 6.39 1.77
CA LEU A 41 1.84 5.60 3.00
C LEU A 41 3.27 5.44 3.54
N LEU A 42 4.27 5.42 2.65
CA LEU A 42 5.67 5.33 3.04
C LEU A 42 6.21 6.66 3.60
N GLN A 43 5.80 7.80 3.01
CA GLN A 43 6.17 9.13 3.52
C GLN A 43 5.56 9.37 4.90
N ILE A 44 4.30 8.99 5.10
CA ILE A 44 3.62 9.07 6.40
C ILE A 44 4.33 8.19 7.44
N ALA A 45 4.70 6.96 7.09
CA ALA A 45 5.47 6.09 7.98
C ALA A 45 6.79 6.74 8.42
N LYS A 46 7.54 7.34 7.49
CA LYS A 46 8.78 8.06 7.79
C LYS A 46 8.54 9.31 8.64
N LEU A 47 7.42 10.02 8.45
CA LEU A 47 7.05 11.16 9.28
C LEU A 47 6.83 10.73 10.73
N MET A 48 6.08 9.65 10.97
CA MET A 48 5.86 9.12 12.32
C MET A 48 7.17 8.71 13.00
N GLU A 49 8.11 8.11 12.25
CA GLU A 49 9.45 7.80 12.75
C GLU A 49 10.24 9.07 13.11
N SER A 50 10.20 10.10 12.27
CA SER A 50 10.92 11.37 12.49
C SER A 50 10.39 12.15 13.69
N GLU A 51 9.11 12.01 14.01
CA GLU A 51 8.47 12.58 15.19
C GLU A 51 8.64 11.72 16.45
N ASN A 52 9.43 10.63 16.38
CA ASN A 52 9.65 9.68 17.47
C ASN A 52 8.37 9.08 18.06
N ILE A 53 7.34 8.92 17.23
CA ILE A 53 6.08 8.30 17.63
C ILE A 53 6.28 6.77 17.61
N ARG A 54 6.14 6.14 18.76
CA ARG A 54 6.28 4.69 18.86
C ARG A 54 4.98 4.00 18.49
N TYR A 55 5.06 3.02 17.58
CA TYR A 55 3.91 2.17 17.26
C TYR A 55 3.65 1.12 18.33
N THR A 56 4.73 0.59 18.96
CA THR A 56 4.68 -0.30 20.13
C THR A 56 5.67 0.19 21.16
N GLU A 57 5.56 -0.27 22.42
CA GLU A 57 6.51 0.10 23.48
C GLU A 57 7.97 -0.22 23.11
N ASP A 58 8.18 -1.29 22.35
CA ASP A 58 9.51 -1.81 21.98
C ASP A 58 10.01 -1.30 20.61
N SER A 59 9.21 -0.55 19.83
CA SER A 59 9.60 -0.19 18.47
C SER A 59 9.04 1.15 18.04
N ASP A 60 9.94 1.99 17.55
CA ASP A 60 9.68 3.26 16.87
C ASP A 60 9.55 3.09 15.34
N ARG A 61 9.76 1.87 14.82
CA ARG A 61 9.70 1.60 13.39
C ARG A 61 8.28 1.58 12.87
N TRP A 62 8.07 2.33 11.81
CA TRP A 62 6.83 2.36 11.06
C TRP A 62 7.01 1.76 9.66
N ASN A 63 5.93 1.25 9.11
CA ASN A 63 5.90 0.81 7.71
C ASN A 63 4.54 1.14 7.08
N LYS A 64 4.51 1.08 5.74
CA LYS A 64 3.32 1.40 4.96
C LYS A 64 2.07 0.58 5.36
N ASN A 65 2.26 -0.66 5.85
CA ASN A 65 1.14 -1.52 6.22
C ASN A 65 0.53 -1.12 7.56
N MET A 66 1.32 -0.57 8.49
CA MET A 66 0.81 0.00 9.75
C MET A 66 -0.06 1.22 9.46
N VAL A 67 0.43 2.15 8.63
CA VAL A 67 -0.35 3.32 8.19
C VAL A 67 -1.63 2.90 7.46
N LYS A 68 -1.52 1.93 6.55
CA LYS A 68 -2.69 1.38 5.83
C LYS A 68 -3.75 0.83 6.80
N ARG A 69 -3.34 0.01 7.78
CA ARG A 69 -4.25 -0.55 8.79
C ARG A 69 -4.94 0.52 9.62
N ILE A 70 -4.26 1.64 9.92
CA ILE A 70 -4.86 2.76 10.64
C ILE A 70 -5.94 3.41 9.77
N ILE A 71 -5.66 3.72 8.51
CA ILE A 71 -6.62 4.35 7.59
C ILE A 71 -7.87 3.47 7.34
N GLU A 72 -7.70 2.14 7.37
CA GLU A 72 -8.79 1.18 7.12
C GLU A 72 -9.58 0.79 8.37
N ASN A 73 -9.18 1.23 9.56
CA ASN A 73 -9.77 0.74 10.80
C ASN A 73 -11.03 1.54 11.19
N GLU A 74 -12.20 0.95 10.97
CA GLU A 74 -13.51 1.54 11.26
C GLU A 74 -13.75 1.82 12.76
N LYS A 75 -12.96 1.24 13.68
CA LYS A 75 -13.08 1.51 15.11
C LYS A 75 -12.84 2.98 15.46
N TYR A 76 -12.12 3.73 14.60
CA TYR A 76 -11.90 5.16 14.78
C TYR A 76 -13.15 6.01 14.59
N LEU A 77 -14.20 5.48 13.99
CA LEU A 77 -15.51 6.13 13.87
C LEU A 77 -16.32 6.10 15.18
N GLY A 78 -15.85 5.33 16.15
CA GLY A 78 -16.58 5.08 17.40
C GLY A 78 -17.46 3.84 17.31
N THR A 79 -17.48 3.10 18.40
CA THR A 79 -18.34 1.93 18.62
C THR A 79 -18.70 1.89 20.10
N ASP A 80 -19.57 0.97 20.53
CA ASP A 80 -19.92 0.79 21.95
C ASP A 80 -18.69 0.62 22.86
N LYS A 81 -17.57 0.11 22.31
CA LYS A 81 -16.34 -0.18 23.06
C LYS A 81 -15.20 0.79 22.77
N TYR A 82 -15.23 1.48 21.63
CA TYR A 82 -14.12 2.34 21.18
C TYR A 82 -14.62 3.77 21.03
N PRO A 83 -14.10 4.75 21.81
CA PRO A 83 -14.42 6.16 21.61
C PRO A 83 -14.04 6.62 20.21
N GLN A 84 -14.82 7.56 19.66
CA GLN A 84 -14.53 8.15 18.36
C GLN A 84 -13.22 8.94 18.40
N ILE A 85 -12.38 8.77 17.37
CA ILE A 85 -11.11 9.51 17.16
C ILE A 85 -11.17 10.33 15.87
N ILE A 86 -11.81 9.81 14.82
CA ILE A 86 -11.86 10.42 13.50
C ILE A 86 -13.31 10.66 13.10
N ASP A 87 -13.57 11.83 12.51
CA ASP A 87 -14.88 12.16 11.95
C ASP A 87 -15.20 11.27 10.74
N GLU A 88 -16.46 10.92 10.58
CA GLU A 88 -16.95 10.05 9.50
C GLU A 88 -16.60 10.61 8.11
N ASP A 89 -16.70 11.93 7.90
CA ASP A 89 -16.35 12.56 6.63
C ASP A 89 -14.86 12.40 6.29
N ILE A 90 -13.98 12.60 7.26
CA ILE A 90 -12.53 12.43 7.09
C ILE A 90 -12.21 10.97 6.76
N PHE A 91 -12.80 10.03 7.48
CA PHE A 91 -12.60 8.59 7.26
C PHE A 91 -13.08 8.17 5.87
N LYS A 92 -14.27 8.59 5.48
CA LYS A 92 -14.87 8.28 4.17
C LYS A 92 -14.00 8.81 3.03
N ARG A 93 -13.63 10.08 3.06
CA ARG A 93 -12.75 10.70 2.06
C ARG A 93 -11.39 10.01 1.93
N ALA A 94 -10.79 9.61 3.05
CA ALA A 94 -9.52 8.89 3.03
C ALA A 94 -9.65 7.51 2.36
N ASN A 95 -10.74 6.78 2.66
CA ASN A 95 -10.99 5.47 2.07
C ASN A 95 -11.43 5.54 0.60
N GLU A 96 -12.22 6.54 0.18
CA GLU A 96 -12.53 6.80 -1.23
C GLU A 96 -11.26 7.08 -2.03
N LYS A 97 -10.38 7.95 -1.53
CA LYS A 97 -9.07 8.21 -2.15
C LYS A 97 -8.22 6.96 -2.28
N ARG A 98 -8.26 6.07 -1.29
CA ARG A 98 -7.56 4.78 -1.31
C ARG A 98 -8.10 3.86 -2.41
N VAL A 99 -9.42 3.74 -2.52
CA VAL A 99 -10.09 2.94 -3.55
C VAL A 99 -9.78 3.49 -4.95
N GLN A 100 -9.86 4.80 -5.15
CA GLN A 100 -9.52 5.45 -6.42
C GLN A 100 -8.08 5.15 -6.84
N LYS A 101 -7.11 5.29 -5.92
CA LYS A 101 -5.71 4.93 -6.21
C LYS A 101 -5.53 3.45 -6.55
N ALA A 102 -6.23 2.55 -5.86
CA ALA A 102 -6.19 1.12 -6.15
C ALA A 102 -6.83 0.80 -7.51
N THR A 103 -7.94 1.42 -7.85
CA THR A 103 -8.63 1.25 -9.14
C THR A 103 -7.76 1.71 -10.30
N THR A 104 -7.09 2.87 -10.18
CA THR A 104 -6.18 3.38 -11.22
C THR A 104 -5.00 2.42 -11.46
N LEU A 105 -4.44 1.83 -10.40
CA LEU A 105 -3.40 0.81 -10.52
C LEU A 105 -3.91 -0.49 -11.14
N ASN A 106 -5.14 -0.88 -10.84
CA ASN A 106 -5.75 -2.11 -11.35
C ASN A 106 -6.19 -1.98 -12.81
N LEU A 107 -6.67 -0.82 -13.28
CA LEU A 107 -7.02 -0.58 -14.68
C LEU A 107 -5.82 -0.77 -15.61
N VAL A 108 -4.64 -0.28 -15.20
CA VAL A 108 -3.37 -0.55 -15.92
C VAL A 108 -2.93 -2.01 -15.81
N CYS A 109 -3.38 -2.74 -14.79
CA CYS A 109 -2.99 -4.12 -14.53
C CYS A 109 -3.93 -5.14 -15.18
N ASP A 110 -5.23 -4.85 -15.32
CA ASP A 110 -6.22 -5.80 -15.87
C ASP A 110 -6.03 -6.01 -17.36
N ASP A 111 -5.79 -4.96 -18.14
CA ASP A 111 -5.49 -5.06 -19.58
C ASP A 111 -4.18 -5.85 -19.79
N LEU A 112 -3.19 -5.66 -18.94
CA LEU A 112 -1.92 -6.38 -19.01
C LEU A 112 -1.98 -7.80 -18.42
N GLN A 113 -2.93 -8.13 -17.54
CA GLN A 113 -3.07 -9.48 -16.99
C GLN A 113 -3.50 -10.50 -18.04
N GLY A 114 -4.39 -10.10 -18.95
CA GLY A 114 -4.75 -10.90 -20.12
C GLY A 114 -3.54 -11.18 -20.99
N ILE A 115 -2.80 -10.14 -21.34
CA ILE A 115 -1.57 -10.21 -22.15
C ILE A 115 -0.50 -11.08 -21.49
N ARG A 116 -0.28 -10.96 -20.18
CA ARG A 116 0.69 -11.78 -19.40
C ARG A 116 0.44 -13.27 -19.52
N LYS A 117 -0.81 -13.70 -19.69
CA LYS A 117 -1.16 -15.12 -19.78
C LYS A 117 -0.77 -15.73 -21.14
N VAL A 118 -0.75 -14.93 -22.18
CA VAL A 118 -0.61 -15.37 -23.60
C VAL A 118 0.67 -14.88 -24.27
N THR A 119 1.58 -14.25 -23.55
CA THR A 119 2.82 -13.70 -24.13
C THR A 119 3.99 -14.64 -23.93
N TYR A 120 4.57 -15.11 -25.04
CA TYR A 120 5.66 -16.08 -25.08
C TYR A 120 6.83 -15.53 -25.90
N CYS A 121 8.02 -16.01 -25.60
CA CYS A 121 9.23 -15.70 -26.36
C CYS A 121 9.21 -16.40 -27.71
N LEU A 122 9.40 -15.63 -28.79
CA LEU A 122 9.42 -16.18 -30.15
C LEU A 122 10.65 -17.07 -30.44
N GLU A 123 11.73 -16.90 -29.66
CA GLU A 123 12.97 -17.67 -29.85
C GLU A 123 12.94 -19.03 -29.20
N CYS A 124 12.46 -19.12 -27.96
CA CYS A 124 12.52 -20.36 -27.19
C CYS A 124 11.15 -20.87 -26.74
N GLY A 125 10.05 -20.17 -27.02
CA GLY A 125 8.71 -20.56 -26.62
C GLY A 125 8.40 -20.39 -25.13
N GLU A 126 9.36 -19.96 -24.33
CA GLU A 126 9.15 -19.74 -22.90
C GLU A 126 8.34 -18.48 -22.63
N LYS A 127 7.69 -18.44 -21.47
CA LYS A 127 6.82 -17.33 -21.06
C LYS A 127 7.62 -16.04 -20.85
N LEU A 128 7.07 -14.92 -21.27
CA LEU A 128 7.60 -13.60 -20.95
C LEU A 128 7.10 -13.15 -19.58
N PHE A 129 8.01 -12.57 -18.80
CA PHE A 129 7.71 -12.01 -17.47
C PHE A 129 7.88 -10.50 -17.45
N ARG A 130 6.85 -9.81 -16.96
CA ARG A 130 6.90 -8.37 -16.72
C ARG A 130 7.60 -8.10 -15.38
N LYS A 131 8.63 -7.27 -15.41
CA LYS A 131 9.43 -6.86 -14.25
C LYS A 131 9.48 -5.33 -14.16
N THR A 132 9.83 -4.83 -12.99
CA THR A 132 10.05 -3.40 -12.74
C THR A 132 11.50 -3.20 -12.34
N ASN A 133 12.21 -2.27 -12.97
CA ASN A 133 13.56 -1.92 -12.55
C ASN A 133 13.56 -1.02 -11.30
N GLY A 134 14.72 -0.80 -10.70
CA GLY A 134 14.89 0.05 -9.51
C GLY A 134 14.48 1.52 -9.70
N LYS A 135 14.19 1.96 -10.95
CA LYS A 135 13.68 3.31 -11.29
C LYS A 135 12.18 3.33 -11.59
N GLY A 136 11.47 2.22 -11.29
CA GLY A 136 10.03 2.11 -11.53
C GLY A 136 9.62 1.92 -12.99
N ARG A 137 10.57 1.74 -13.93
CA ARG A 137 10.26 1.44 -15.33
C ARG A 137 9.98 -0.05 -15.50
N GLU A 138 8.91 -0.35 -16.18
CA GLU A 138 8.43 -1.70 -16.43
C GLU A 138 8.96 -2.21 -17.77
N TYR A 139 9.28 -3.49 -17.80
CA TYR A 139 9.81 -4.16 -18.98
C TYR A 139 9.48 -5.66 -18.92
N TRP A 140 9.56 -6.31 -20.07
CA TRP A 140 9.35 -7.74 -20.23
C TRP A 140 10.64 -8.41 -20.69
N ASN A 141 10.91 -9.58 -20.16
CA ASN A 141 12.00 -10.43 -20.63
C ASN A 141 11.61 -11.91 -20.58
N CYS A 142 12.34 -12.73 -21.31
CA CYS A 142 12.17 -14.16 -21.35
C CYS A 142 12.35 -14.78 -19.97
N GLY A 143 11.61 -15.84 -19.66
CA GLY A 143 11.74 -16.61 -18.43
C GLY A 143 12.92 -17.58 -18.45
N ASN A 144 13.41 -17.92 -19.61
CA ASN A 144 14.57 -18.80 -19.77
C ASN A 144 15.89 -18.00 -19.72
N PRO A 145 16.75 -18.20 -18.71
CA PRO A 145 18.01 -17.48 -18.57
C PRO A 145 19.02 -17.80 -19.71
N ASP A 146 18.91 -18.99 -20.31
CA ASP A 146 19.79 -19.43 -21.39
C ASP A 146 19.33 -18.91 -22.77
N CYS A 147 18.19 -18.23 -22.83
CA CYS A 147 17.69 -17.68 -24.07
C CYS A 147 18.40 -16.38 -24.44
N PHE A 148 18.78 -16.23 -25.71
CA PHE A 148 19.33 -14.98 -26.26
C PHE A 148 18.47 -13.75 -25.93
N LYS A 149 17.14 -13.90 -25.85
CA LYS A 149 16.20 -12.80 -25.52
C LYS A 149 16.02 -12.58 -24.01
N TYR A 150 16.75 -13.26 -23.14
CA TYR A 150 16.63 -13.10 -21.70
C TYR A 150 16.90 -11.65 -21.23
N GLU A 151 17.90 -10.98 -21.82
CA GLU A 151 18.25 -9.60 -21.50
C GLU A 151 17.50 -8.56 -22.35
N TYR A 152 16.74 -9.00 -23.35
CA TYR A 152 16.01 -8.11 -24.24
C TYR A 152 14.79 -7.52 -23.53
N ARG A 153 14.82 -6.21 -23.32
CA ARG A 153 13.79 -5.50 -22.56
C ARG A 153 12.73 -4.92 -23.49
N LEU A 154 11.61 -5.61 -23.58
CA LEU A 154 10.41 -5.09 -24.26
C LEU A 154 9.65 -4.16 -23.31
N THR A 155 9.14 -3.04 -23.83
CA THR A 155 8.26 -2.15 -23.06
C THR A 155 6.80 -2.60 -23.16
N ASP A 156 5.96 -2.15 -22.20
CA ASP A 156 4.51 -2.40 -22.29
C ASP A 156 3.92 -1.94 -23.63
N GLN A 157 4.35 -0.78 -24.13
CA GLN A 157 3.88 -0.24 -25.42
C GLN A 157 4.23 -1.13 -26.59
N MET A 158 5.41 -1.75 -26.59
CA MET A 158 5.81 -2.68 -27.66
C MET A 158 4.96 -3.94 -27.66
N ILE A 159 4.65 -4.46 -26.47
CA ILE A 159 3.78 -5.65 -26.32
C ILE A 159 2.34 -5.33 -26.72
N ILE A 160 1.79 -4.22 -26.23
CA ILE A 160 0.41 -3.80 -26.55
C ILE A 160 0.28 -3.51 -28.05
N GLY A 161 1.26 -2.82 -28.66
CA GLY A 161 1.27 -2.53 -30.09
C GLY A 161 1.30 -3.79 -30.95
N ALA A 162 2.00 -4.84 -30.50
CA ALA A 162 2.05 -6.11 -31.24
C ALA A 162 0.78 -6.96 -31.13
N VAL A 163 -0.09 -6.71 -30.15
CA VAL A 163 -1.36 -7.44 -29.96
C VAL A 163 -2.51 -6.78 -30.68
N LEU A 164 -2.43 -5.46 -30.94
CA LEU A 164 -3.49 -4.67 -31.57
C LEU A 164 -3.33 -4.53 -33.09
N THR A 165 -2.31 -5.13 -33.69
CA THR A 165 -2.09 -5.21 -35.14
C THR A 165 -2.48 -6.59 -35.66
#